data_929fa31ead661fef95c179a745224eaa
#
_entry.id   929fa31ead661fef95c179a745224eaa
#
_cell.length_a   1.000
_cell.length_b   1.000
_cell.length_c   1.000
_cell.angle_alpha   90.00
_cell.angle_beta   90.00
_cell.angle_gamma   90.00
#
_symmetry.space_group_name_H-M   'P 1'
#
loop_
_entity.id
_entity.type
_entity.pdbx_description
1 polymer ?
#
loop_
_entity_poly.entity_id
_entity_poly.type
_entity_poly.pdbx_seq_one_letter_code
_entity_poly.pdbx_strand_id
1 'polypeptide(L)'
;MANMRMMTATALAALLAMGAAPAAMADTNATIELDAASGGALDGHTYTAYRIGTYGNVEKTGGKVTRVDVTNDAESKTWLAAALKSADVDRAKGCDEAGTIAHLTDATKTRSVARALAKAGTKPTEAAHVTGSGATATLSVPEGLYLVVDSDGQPIIVGTKIDGLDLASQTLGVANVKVWGVPVTLTVEGDAKSTNVGDTRTFHAAFTAPAGDPGTLMLSIGGQGLGTVSTATATCGSDTATLTVSNGTVDLTQFAKAHKGRKIDVSYNAGISQSGPTGSDAARSDATLTVDWGDGITKTSTGTVRLLSFRFGLDKVSAGDTTQHLSGAGFKVQGPDGWLVKGGTGWTFSKDESGATEFTTGDDGLLKFEGLKAGTYTLKETTVPDGFWSIAKPTLTVSISDDGTAVVKGVDEPNLTQQVIGTGDMDGWTVAQVRNVNGVSQLPSTGGVGTALTVAAALSAAAVLLALSIELRRLSAR
;
A
#
# COMPACT_ATOMS: atom_id res chain seq x y z
N MET A 1 -25.81 -28.03 -5.65
CA MET A 1 -24.88 -28.87 -6.43
C MET A 1 -24.91 -28.32 -7.87
N ALA A 2 -24.11 -27.32 -8.14
CA ALA A 2 -23.92 -26.77 -9.48
C ALA A 2 -22.57 -27.26 -9.98
N ASN A 3 -22.59 -28.11 -11.00
CA ASN A 3 -21.41 -28.62 -11.68
C ASN A 3 -20.66 -27.48 -12.34
N MET A 4 -19.60 -27.03 -11.70
CA MET A 4 -18.66 -26.11 -12.29
C MET A 4 -17.77 -26.90 -13.27
N ARG A 5 -18.16 -26.89 -14.55
CA ARG A 5 -17.35 -27.43 -15.62
C ARG A 5 -16.13 -26.53 -15.79
N MET A 6 -15.00 -27.08 -15.47
CA MET A 6 -13.67 -26.59 -15.85
C MET A 6 -13.64 -26.47 -17.37
N MET A 7 -13.76 -25.25 -17.94
CA MET A 7 -13.50 -25.02 -19.36
C MET A 7 -11.98 -24.90 -19.55
N THR A 8 -11.37 -26.05 -19.78
CA THR A 8 -10.04 -26.13 -20.42
C THR A 8 -10.14 -25.50 -21.81
N ALA A 9 -9.05 -24.87 -22.25
CA ALA A 9 -8.90 -24.41 -23.64
C ALA A 9 -9.26 -25.55 -24.58
N THR A 10 -10.45 -25.52 -25.14
CA THR A 10 -10.92 -26.57 -26.05
C THR A 10 -10.43 -26.20 -27.44
N ALA A 11 -9.60 -27.05 -27.99
CA ALA A 11 -9.14 -26.95 -29.39
C ALA A 11 -10.33 -26.97 -30.33
N LEU A 12 -10.25 -26.16 -31.37
CA LEU A 12 -11.18 -26.14 -32.49
C LEU A 12 -11.00 -27.43 -33.32
N ALA A 13 -11.75 -28.48 -32.99
CA ALA A 13 -11.77 -29.68 -33.82
C ALA A 13 -12.80 -29.52 -34.94
N ALA A 14 -12.35 -29.14 -36.13
CA ALA A 14 -13.18 -29.10 -37.32
C ALA A 14 -13.04 -30.45 -38.05
N LEU A 15 -14.16 -31.05 -38.48
CA LEU A 15 -14.18 -32.28 -39.27
C LEU A 15 -13.87 -31.93 -40.73
N LEU A 16 -12.75 -32.39 -41.27
CA LEU A 16 -12.33 -32.13 -42.67
C LEU A 16 -12.65 -33.26 -43.61
N ALA A 17 -13.20 -32.91 -44.78
CA ALA A 17 -13.15 -33.73 -45.97
C ALA A 17 -12.25 -33.06 -47.03
N MET A 18 -11.40 -33.85 -47.67
CA MET A 18 -10.44 -33.37 -48.68
C MET A 18 -11.15 -33.03 -50.01
N GLY A 19 -10.78 -31.91 -50.63
CA GLY A 19 -10.92 -31.67 -52.07
C GLY A 19 -11.56 -30.33 -52.45
N ALA A 20 -10.80 -29.54 -53.18
CA ALA A 20 -11.03 -28.28 -53.88
C ALA A 20 -10.44 -27.03 -53.19
N ALA A 21 -9.81 -26.16 -53.95
CA ALA A 21 -9.29 -24.89 -53.46
C ALA A 21 -10.44 -24.03 -52.89
N PRO A 22 -10.29 -23.50 -51.66
CA PRO A 22 -11.38 -22.76 -51.02
C PRO A 22 -11.58 -21.43 -51.74
N ALA A 23 -12.84 -21.10 -52.05
CA ALA A 23 -13.22 -19.73 -52.31
C ALA A 23 -13.09 -18.94 -50.97
N ALA A 24 -12.23 -17.92 -50.97
CA ALA A 24 -12.12 -17.04 -49.82
C ALA A 24 -13.48 -16.33 -49.61
N MET A 25 -14.02 -16.41 -48.42
CA MET A 25 -15.20 -15.61 -48.03
C MET A 25 -14.81 -14.12 -47.98
N ALA A 26 -15.73 -13.24 -48.37
CA ALA A 26 -15.52 -11.81 -48.20
C ALA A 26 -15.24 -11.50 -46.73
N ASP A 27 -14.35 -10.53 -46.47
CA ASP A 27 -14.01 -10.09 -45.11
C ASP A 27 -15.25 -9.43 -44.44
N THR A 28 -16.01 -10.27 -43.73
CA THR A 28 -17.17 -9.82 -42.93
C THR A 28 -16.64 -9.43 -41.54
N ASN A 29 -17.04 -8.27 -41.02
CA ASN A 29 -16.66 -7.86 -39.68
C ASN A 29 -17.35 -8.72 -38.65
N ALA A 30 -16.56 -9.27 -37.76
CA ALA A 30 -17.00 -10.07 -36.62
C ALA A 30 -16.41 -9.50 -35.31
N THR A 31 -16.82 -10.04 -34.19
CA THR A 31 -16.33 -9.62 -32.88
C THR A 31 -15.71 -10.80 -32.14
N ILE A 32 -14.67 -10.47 -31.34
CA ILE A 32 -14.15 -11.33 -30.29
C ILE A 32 -14.44 -10.62 -28.98
N GLU A 33 -15.30 -11.20 -28.18
CA GLU A 33 -15.58 -10.76 -26.81
C GLU A 33 -14.53 -11.39 -25.87
N LEU A 34 -13.82 -10.54 -25.16
CA LEU A 34 -12.89 -10.92 -24.10
C LEU A 34 -13.64 -10.81 -22.78
N ASP A 35 -13.75 -11.89 -22.05
CA ASP A 35 -14.45 -11.95 -20.75
C ASP A 35 -13.44 -12.29 -19.66
N ALA A 36 -13.35 -11.45 -18.63
CA ALA A 36 -12.50 -11.71 -17.49
C ALA A 36 -13.05 -12.88 -16.68
N ALA A 37 -12.35 -13.98 -16.67
CA ALA A 37 -12.75 -15.17 -15.92
C ALA A 37 -12.89 -14.87 -14.42
N SER A 38 -13.99 -15.33 -13.82
CA SER A 38 -14.14 -15.43 -12.37
C SER A 38 -14.10 -14.11 -11.58
N GLY A 39 -14.69 -13.04 -12.09
CA GLY A 39 -14.80 -11.77 -11.39
C GLY A 39 -13.53 -10.92 -11.41
N GLY A 40 -12.61 -11.21 -12.33
CA GLY A 40 -11.47 -10.36 -12.63
C GLY A 40 -11.87 -9.11 -13.41
N ALA A 41 -10.92 -8.21 -13.63
CA ALA A 41 -11.07 -7.05 -14.48
C ALA A 41 -9.97 -7.03 -15.54
N LEU A 42 -10.28 -6.49 -16.71
CA LEU A 42 -9.35 -6.33 -17.83
C LEU A 42 -8.61 -4.98 -17.79
N ASP A 43 -8.84 -4.19 -16.75
CA ASP A 43 -8.34 -2.82 -16.63
C ASP A 43 -6.83 -2.73 -16.79
N GLY A 44 -6.41 -1.78 -17.64
CA GLY A 44 -5.00 -1.48 -17.88
C GLY A 44 -4.28 -2.46 -18.80
N HIS A 45 -4.92 -3.54 -19.24
CA HIS A 45 -4.38 -4.47 -20.21
C HIS A 45 -4.78 -4.08 -21.64
N THR A 46 -3.85 -4.16 -22.58
CA THR A 46 -4.14 -4.02 -24.00
C THR A 46 -4.08 -5.39 -24.66
N TYR A 47 -5.13 -5.73 -25.40
CA TYR A 47 -5.29 -6.99 -26.12
C TYR A 47 -5.10 -6.74 -27.60
N THR A 48 -4.16 -7.42 -28.24
CA THR A 48 -3.85 -7.27 -29.67
C THR A 48 -4.15 -8.57 -30.38
N ALA A 49 -4.94 -8.49 -31.47
CA ALA A 49 -5.31 -9.64 -32.30
C ALA A 49 -4.44 -9.74 -33.54
N TYR A 50 -3.90 -10.94 -33.80
CA TYR A 50 -3.14 -11.28 -34.99
C TYR A 50 -3.84 -12.41 -35.73
N ARG A 51 -4.13 -12.26 -37.04
CA ARG A 51 -4.87 -13.25 -37.79
C ARG A 51 -3.99 -14.46 -38.09
N ILE A 52 -4.42 -15.64 -37.64
CA ILE A 52 -3.79 -16.93 -37.92
C ILE A 52 -4.24 -17.42 -39.28
N GLY A 53 -5.56 -17.40 -39.56
CA GLY A 53 -6.10 -17.91 -40.79
C GLY A 53 -7.53 -17.45 -41.07
N THR A 54 -7.95 -17.65 -42.29
CA THR A 54 -9.27 -17.34 -42.84
C THR A 54 -10.15 -18.57 -42.91
N TYR A 55 -11.48 -18.38 -42.85
CA TYR A 55 -12.45 -19.44 -43.00
C TYR A 55 -12.80 -19.68 -44.48
N GLY A 56 -13.04 -20.93 -44.81
CA GLY A 56 -13.47 -21.37 -46.13
C GLY A 56 -14.29 -22.66 -46.06
N ASN A 57 -14.94 -23.02 -47.17
CA ASN A 57 -15.73 -24.26 -47.33
C ASN A 57 -16.73 -24.50 -46.16
N VAL A 58 -17.49 -23.47 -45.80
CA VAL A 58 -18.41 -23.47 -44.66
C VAL A 58 -19.69 -24.26 -45.00
N GLU A 59 -19.95 -25.31 -44.21
CA GLU A 59 -21.23 -26.07 -44.30
C GLU A 59 -22.08 -25.71 -43.03
N LYS A 60 -23.39 -25.54 -43.23
CA LYS A 60 -24.35 -25.15 -42.20
C LYS A 60 -25.52 -26.08 -42.14
N THR A 61 -25.94 -26.46 -40.95
CA THR A 61 -27.16 -27.28 -40.75
C THR A 61 -27.84 -26.85 -39.45
N GLY A 62 -29.14 -26.59 -39.50
CA GLY A 62 -29.93 -26.27 -38.32
C GLY A 62 -29.48 -24.98 -37.59
N GLY A 63 -28.99 -23.97 -38.31
CA GLY A 63 -28.53 -22.70 -37.71
C GLY A 63 -27.16 -22.82 -37.02
N LYS A 64 -26.39 -23.86 -37.26
CA LYS A 64 -25.02 -24.07 -36.76
C LYS A 64 -24.08 -24.37 -37.90
N VAL A 65 -22.82 -24.01 -37.72
CA VAL A 65 -21.74 -24.42 -38.63
C VAL A 65 -21.34 -25.86 -38.30
N THR A 66 -21.46 -26.75 -39.25
CA THR A 66 -21.09 -28.16 -39.08
C THR A 66 -19.73 -28.49 -39.61
N ARG A 67 -19.23 -27.69 -40.56
CA ARG A 67 -17.87 -27.81 -41.12
C ARG A 67 -17.33 -26.44 -41.50
N VAL A 68 -16.05 -26.26 -41.33
CA VAL A 68 -15.29 -25.08 -41.78
C VAL A 68 -13.83 -25.48 -42.00
N ASP A 69 -13.24 -25.04 -43.09
CA ASP A 69 -11.80 -25.12 -43.32
C ASP A 69 -11.14 -23.82 -42.84
N VAL A 70 -9.95 -23.96 -42.25
CA VAL A 70 -9.12 -22.81 -41.87
C VAL A 70 -7.86 -22.87 -42.69
N THR A 71 -7.54 -21.78 -43.40
CA THR A 71 -6.34 -21.70 -44.26
C THR A 71 -5.49 -20.48 -43.85
N ASN A 72 -4.19 -20.55 -44.16
CA ASN A 72 -3.27 -19.47 -43.82
C ASN A 72 -3.76 -18.12 -44.31
N ASP A 73 -3.73 -17.11 -43.46
CA ASP A 73 -3.75 -15.73 -43.91
C ASP A 73 -2.50 -15.40 -44.71
N ALA A 74 -2.61 -14.46 -45.65
CA ALA A 74 -1.54 -14.16 -46.61
C ALA A 74 -0.18 -13.85 -45.95
N GLU A 75 -0.17 -13.21 -44.81
CA GLU A 75 1.04 -12.80 -44.09
C GLU A 75 1.48 -13.79 -42.99
N SER A 76 0.66 -14.79 -42.66
CA SER A 76 0.84 -15.60 -41.45
C SER A 76 1.74 -16.83 -41.64
N LYS A 77 1.88 -17.38 -42.85
CA LYS A 77 2.52 -18.69 -43.13
C LYS A 77 3.88 -18.89 -42.44
N THR A 78 4.83 -17.99 -42.62
CA THR A 78 6.17 -18.12 -42.05
C THR A 78 6.16 -18.10 -40.53
N TRP A 79 5.35 -17.23 -39.95
CA TRP A 79 5.17 -17.12 -38.52
C TRP A 79 4.56 -18.40 -37.93
N LEU A 80 3.51 -18.94 -38.54
CA LEU A 80 2.86 -20.17 -38.11
C LEU A 80 3.79 -21.41 -38.23
N ALA A 81 4.52 -21.51 -39.34
CA ALA A 81 5.49 -22.61 -39.54
C ALA A 81 6.59 -22.61 -38.46
N ALA A 82 7.13 -21.42 -38.13
CA ALA A 82 8.12 -21.27 -37.06
C ALA A 82 7.56 -21.65 -35.68
N ALA A 83 6.33 -21.28 -35.39
CA ALA A 83 5.67 -21.60 -34.13
C ALA A 83 5.37 -23.10 -33.98
N LEU A 84 4.86 -23.75 -35.01
CA LEU A 84 4.62 -25.20 -35.02
C LEU A 84 5.92 -25.96 -34.76
N LYS A 85 7.00 -25.58 -35.46
CA LYS A 85 8.33 -26.16 -35.26
C LYS A 85 8.84 -25.97 -33.83
N SER A 86 8.68 -24.77 -33.27
CA SER A 86 9.10 -24.45 -31.89
C SER A 86 8.30 -25.22 -30.83
N ALA A 87 7.04 -25.55 -31.13
CA ALA A 87 6.15 -26.28 -30.25
C ALA A 87 6.19 -27.81 -30.45
N ASP A 88 7.08 -28.31 -31.29
CA ASP A 88 7.18 -29.74 -31.66
C ASP A 88 5.84 -30.31 -32.14
N VAL A 89 5.21 -29.60 -33.10
CA VAL A 89 3.95 -30.00 -33.71
C VAL A 89 4.13 -30.19 -35.20
N ASP A 90 3.95 -31.42 -35.64
CA ASP A 90 3.96 -31.75 -37.05
C ASP A 90 2.71 -31.22 -37.77
N ARG A 91 2.88 -30.86 -39.05
CA ARG A 91 1.77 -30.39 -39.87
C ARG A 91 0.79 -31.53 -40.13
N ALA A 92 -0.51 -31.29 -39.86
CA ALA A 92 -1.56 -32.27 -40.08
C ALA A 92 -1.67 -32.62 -41.59
N LYS A 93 -1.91 -33.87 -41.88
CA LYS A 93 -2.00 -34.35 -43.29
C LYS A 93 -3.14 -33.63 -44.00
N GLY A 94 -2.82 -33.02 -45.15
CA GLY A 94 -3.82 -32.30 -45.96
C GLY A 94 -4.17 -30.88 -45.48
N CYS A 95 -3.55 -30.39 -44.40
CA CYS A 95 -3.72 -29.06 -43.89
C CYS A 95 -2.49 -28.18 -44.16
N ASP A 96 -2.69 -26.88 -44.21
CA ASP A 96 -1.60 -25.91 -44.06
C ASP A 96 -1.32 -25.65 -42.56
N GLU A 97 -0.55 -24.64 -42.26
CA GLU A 97 -0.16 -24.33 -40.87
C GLU A 97 -1.36 -23.88 -40.03
N ALA A 98 -2.22 -23.00 -40.56
CA ALA A 98 -3.41 -22.52 -39.86
C ALA A 98 -4.44 -23.63 -39.65
N GLY A 99 -4.68 -24.45 -40.69
CA GLY A 99 -5.51 -25.64 -40.59
C GLY A 99 -4.97 -26.64 -39.56
N THR A 100 -3.65 -26.82 -39.49
CA THR A 100 -3.02 -27.64 -38.44
C THR A 100 -3.30 -27.11 -37.03
N ILE A 101 -3.19 -25.80 -36.82
CA ILE A 101 -3.47 -25.18 -35.54
C ILE A 101 -4.96 -25.32 -35.18
N ALA A 102 -5.86 -25.16 -36.15
CA ALA A 102 -7.30 -25.32 -35.94
C ALA A 102 -7.70 -26.75 -35.53
N HIS A 103 -6.88 -27.75 -35.92
CA HIS A 103 -7.09 -29.17 -35.60
C HIS A 103 -6.47 -29.63 -34.29
N LEU A 104 -5.76 -28.78 -33.56
CA LEU A 104 -5.17 -29.15 -32.30
C LEU A 104 -6.25 -29.45 -31.25
N THR A 105 -6.33 -30.71 -30.82
CA THR A 105 -7.23 -31.15 -29.74
C THR A 105 -6.52 -31.28 -28.39
N ASP A 106 -5.19 -31.39 -28.40
CA ASP A 106 -4.37 -31.45 -27.20
C ASP A 106 -4.15 -30.02 -26.64
N ALA A 107 -4.71 -29.78 -25.47
CA ALA A 107 -4.61 -28.49 -24.80
C ALA A 107 -3.17 -28.04 -24.49
N THR A 108 -2.25 -28.99 -24.24
CA THR A 108 -0.84 -28.69 -23.98
C THR A 108 -0.14 -28.23 -25.24
N LYS A 109 -0.36 -28.93 -26.37
CA LYS A 109 0.17 -28.54 -27.68
C LYS A 109 -0.40 -27.22 -28.16
N THR A 110 -1.72 -27.02 -28.05
CA THR A 110 -2.37 -25.75 -28.38
C THR A 110 -1.75 -24.57 -27.59
N ARG A 111 -1.50 -24.76 -26.30
CA ARG A 111 -0.86 -23.77 -25.45
C ARG A 111 0.58 -23.50 -25.83
N SER A 112 1.36 -24.56 -26.17
CA SER A 112 2.73 -24.42 -26.62
C SER A 112 2.83 -23.66 -27.94
N VAL A 113 1.95 -23.94 -28.90
CA VAL A 113 1.85 -23.18 -30.16
C VAL A 113 1.47 -21.73 -29.93
N ALA A 114 0.44 -21.46 -29.09
CA ALA A 114 0.03 -20.10 -28.78
C ALA A 114 1.19 -19.28 -28.18
N ARG A 115 1.95 -19.88 -27.27
CA ARG A 115 3.15 -19.24 -26.66
C ARG A 115 4.25 -19.00 -27.69
N ALA A 116 4.51 -19.98 -28.59
CA ALA A 116 5.49 -19.81 -29.63
C ALA A 116 5.11 -18.66 -30.58
N LEU A 117 3.84 -18.56 -30.96
CA LEU A 117 3.29 -17.48 -31.77
C LEU A 117 3.46 -16.12 -31.05
N ALA A 118 3.13 -16.04 -29.78
CA ALA A 118 3.25 -14.79 -29.01
C ALA A 118 4.70 -14.31 -28.86
N LYS A 119 5.65 -15.24 -28.70
CA LYS A 119 7.09 -14.96 -28.50
C LYS A 119 7.83 -14.65 -29.81
N ALA A 120 7.24 -14.94 -30.97
CA ALA A 120 7.90 -14.72 -32.27
C ALA A 120 8.29 -13.24 -32.45
N GLY A 121 9.53 -13.01 -32.87
CA GLY A 121 10.06 -11.68 -33.13
C GLY A 121 9.37 -10.95 -34.28
N THR A 122 8.89 -11.71 -35.31
CA THR A 122 8.13 -11.17 -36.44
C THR A 122 6.74 -11.77 -36.42
N LYS A 123 5.74 -10.92 -36.29
CA LYS A 123 4.30 -11.26 -36.36
C LYS A 123 3.70 -10.61 -37.60
N PRO A 124 2.56 -11.11 -38.13
CA PRO A 124 1.81 -10.40 -39.15
C PRO A 124 1.32 -9.04 -38.63
N THR A 125 0.81 -8.21 -39.54
CA THR A 125 0.16 -6.95 -39.15
C THR A 125 -0.98 -7.23 -38.16
N GLU A 126 -1.07 -6.41 -37.11
CA GLU A 126 -2.18 -6.53 -36.15
C GLU A 126 -3.52 -6.26 -36.86
N ALA A 127 -4.51 -7.08 -36.58
CA ALA A 127 -5.87 -6.90 -37.11
C ALA A 127 -6.66 -5.89 -36.31
N ALA A 128 -6.49 -5.87 -34.99
CA ALA A 128 -7.12 -4.92 -34.09
C ALA A 128 -6.43 -4.96 -32.72
N HIS A 129 -6.64 -3.92 -31.92
CA HIS A 129 -6.34 -3.94 -30.48
C HIS A 129 -7.43 -3.22 -29.68
N VAL A 130 -7.53 -3.54 -28.38
CA VAL A 130 -8.42 -2.90 -27.43
C VAL A 130 -7.77 -2.81 -26.07
N THR A 131 -7.95 -1.69 -25.37
CA THR A 131 -7.59 -1.58 -23.96
C THR A 131 -8.80 -1.99 -23.12
N GLY A 132 -8.59 -2.94 -22.21
CA GLY A 132 -9.64 -3.45 -21.33
C GLY A 132 -10.09 -2.42 -20.30
N SER A 133 -11.39 -2.44 -19.99
CA SER A 133 -12.01 -1.66 -18.93
C SER A 133 -13.16 -2.47 -18.33
N GLY A 134 -13.10 -2.76 -17.02
CA GLY A 134 -14.07 -3.63 -16.38
C GLY A 134 -13.95 -5.10 -16.74
N ALA A 135 -15.04 -5.84 -16.75
CA ALA A 135 -15.05 -7.30 -16.89
C ALA A 135 -14.98 -7.79 -18.35
N THR A 136 -15.32 -6.97 -19.33
CA THR A 136 -15.36 -7.36 -20.76
C THR A 136 -14.70 -6.33 -21.64
N ALA A 137 -14.15 -6.78 -22.78
CA ALA A 137 -13.66 -5.93 -23.86
C ALA A 137 -13.99 -6.58 -25.20
N THR A 138 -14.12 -5.80 -26.28
CA THR A 138 -14.51 -6.31 -27.60
C THR A 138 -13.50 -5.89 -28.65
N LEU A 139 -12.99 -6.87 -29.40
CA LEU A 139 -12.19 -6.66 -30.61
C LEU A 139 -13.10 -6.79 -31.83
N SER A 140 -13.05 -5.83 -32.73
CA SER A 140 -13.74 -5.89 -34.04
C SER A 140 -12.72 -6.29 -35.11
N VAL A 141 -12.90 -7.45 -35.71
CA VAL A 141 -11.95 -8.06 -36.64
C VAL A 141 -12.71 -8.73 -37.80
N PRO A 142 -12.10 -8.96 -38.97
CA PRO A 142 -12.66 -9.84 -40.00
C PRO A 142 -12.87 -11.26 -39.48
N GLU A 143 -13.80 -12.01 -40.08
CA GLU A 143 -14.01 -13.44 -39.71
C GLU A 143 -12.75 -14.26 -39.89
N GLY A 144 -12.39 -15.09 -38.91
CA GLY A 144 -11.20 -15.93 -38.96
C GLY A 144 -10.76 -16.50 -37.61
N LEU A 145 -9.63 -17.18 -37.62
CA LEU A 145 -8.93 -17.68 -36.46
C LEU A 145 -7.84 -16.68 -36.05
N TYR A 146 -7.75 -16.35 -34.77
CA TYR A 146 -6.86 -15.32 -34.24
C TYR A 146 -6.01 -15.81 -33.09
N LEU A 147 -4.82 -15.25 -32.96
CA LEU A 147 -4.07 -15.17 -31.73
C LEU A 147 -4.38 -13.81 -31.11
N VAL A 148 -4.95 -13.78 -29.91
CA VAL A 148 -5.06 -12.59 -29.09
C VAL A 148 -3.98 -12.63 -28.02
N VAL A 149 -3.18 -11.57 -27.91
CA VAL A 149 -2.10 -11.45 -26.92
C VAL A 149 -2.37 -10.23 -26.04
N ASP A 150 -2.37 -10.40 -24.73
CA ASP A 150 -2.46 -9.28 -23.82
C ASP A 150 -1.11 -8.57 -23.67
N SER A 151 -1.09 -7.36 -23.13
CA SER A 151 0.13 -6.57 -22.89
C SER A 151 1.15 -7.28 -21.99
N ASP A 152 0.70 -8.24 -21.20
CA ASP A 152 1.54 -9.12 -20.38
C ASP A 152 2.10 -10.33 -21.16
N GLY A 153 1.81 -10.43 -22.45
CA GLY A 153 2.31 -11.49 -23.32
C GLY A 153 1.55 -12.80 -23.25
N GLN A 154 0.36 -12.84 -22.64
CA GLN A 154 -0.45 -14.05 -22.55
C GLN A 154 -1.25 -14.27 -23.83
N PRO A 155 -1.07 -15.44 -24.50
CA PRO A 155 -1.74 -15.71 -25.75
C PRO A 155 -3.01 -16.53 -25.58
N ILE A 156 -4.02 -16.22 -26.42
CA ILE A 156 -5.26 -16.98 -26.54
C ILE A 156 -5.51 -17.23 -28.02
N ILE A 157 -5.78 -18.47 -28.41
CA ILE A 157 -6.26 -18.77 -29.77
C ILE A 157 -7.78 -18.80 -29.72
N VAL A 158 -8.43 -18.00 -30.56
CA VAL A 158 -9.88 -17.84 -30.60
C VAL A 158 -10.36 -17.67 -32.04
N GLY A 159 -11.45 -18.37 -32.40
CA GLY A 159 -12.14 -18.16 -33.66
C GLY A 159 -13.30 -17.21 -33.51
N THR A 160 -13.55 -16.35 -34.50
CA THR A 160 -14.74 -15.52 -34.56
C THR A 160 -15.97 -16.38 -34.91
N LYS A 161 -17.17 -15.87 -34.67
CA LYS A 161 -18.38 -16.43 -35.28
C LYS A 161 -18.28 -16.40 -36.81
N ILE A 162 -19.00 -17.29 -37.45
CA ILE A 162 -19.00 -17.45 -38.92
C ILE A 162 -20.44 -17.09 -39.39
N ASP A 163 -20.57 -16.01 -40.13
CA ASP A 163 -21.91 -15.42 -40.46
C ASP A 163 -22.81 -15.30 -39.20
N GLY A 164 -22.24 -14.90 -38.06
CA GLY A 164 -22.94 -14.78 -36.79
C GLY A 164 -23.27 -16.11 -36.09
N LEU A 165 -22.87 -17.26 -36.64
CA LEU A 165 -23.17 -18.59 -36.11
C LEU A 165 -22.00 -19.19 -35.35
N ASP A 166 -22.36 -20.06 -34.40
CA ASP A 166 -21.42 -20.91 -33.68
C ASP A 166 -21.16 -22.25 -34.41
N LEU A 167 -20.07 -22.93 -34.10
CA LEU A 167 -19.91 -24.32 -34.44
C LEU A 167 -20.96 -25.19 -33.72
N ALA A 168 -21.29 -26.33 -34.32
CA ALA A 168 -22.21 -27.30 -33.67
C ALA A 168 -21.64 -27.80 -32.33
N SER A 169 -20.29 -27.85 -32.21
CA SER A 169 -19.57 -28.38 -31.06
C SER A 169 -19.05 -27.31 -30.10
N GLN A 170 -19.04 -26.02 -30.48
CA GLN A 170 -18.36 -24.98 -29.73
C GLN A 170 -18.95 -23.58 -29.97
N THR A 171 -19.01 -22.78 -28.92
CA THR A 171 -19.28 -21.33 -29.01
C THR A 171 -18.05 -20.61 -29.53
N LEU A 172 -18.25 -19.73 -30.51
CA LEU A 172 -17.21 -18.92 -31.12
C LEU A 172 -17.35 -17.44 -30.71
N GLY A 173 -16.30 -16.66 -30.97
CA GLY A 173 -16.28 -15.22 -30.73
C GLY A 173 -16.17 -14.81 -29.26
N VAL A 174 -15.89 -15.76 -28.35
CA VAL A 174 -15.71 -15.46 -26.93
C VAL A 174 -14.39 -16.07 -26.45
N ALA A 175 -13.57 -15.26 -25.81
CA ALA A 175 -12.33 -15.69 -25.17
C ALA A 175 -12.37 -15.37 -23.67
N ASN A 176 -12.37 -16.41 -22.83
CA ASN A 176 -12.22 -16.24 -21.40
C ASN A 176 -10.76 -15.89 -21.09
N VAL A 177 -10.52 -14.63 -20.81
CA VAL A 177 -9.21 -14.11 -20.41
C VAL A 177 -9.00 -14.48 -18.96
N LYS A 178 -7.96 -15.24 -18.70
CA LYS A 178 -7.54 -15.47 -17.34
C LYS A 178 -6.83 -14.20 -16.86
N VAL A 179 -7.43 -13.48 -15.91
CA VAL A 179 -6.74 -12.45 -15.17
C VAL A 179 -5.74 -13.18 -14.27
N TRP A 180 -4.49 -13.12 -14.63
CA TRP A 180 -3.43 -13.90 -14.01
C TRP A 180 -2.90 -13.26 -12.73
N GLY A 181 -3.06 -11.95 -12.56
CA GLY A 181 -2.72 -11.22 -11.35
C GLY A 181 -3.80 -11.37 -10.28
N VAL A 182 -3.38 -11.40 -9.03
CA VAL A 182 -4.27 -11.32 -7.85
C VAL A 182 -4.00 -9.98 -7.19
N PRO A 183 -4.84 -8.96 -7.39
CA PRO A 183 -4.66 -7.67 -6.76
C PRO A 183 -4.64 -7.80 -5.24
N VAL A 184 -3.67 -7.14 -4.58
CA VAL A 184 -3.57 -7.07 -3.14
C VAL A 184 -3.69 -5.63 -2.67
N THR A 185 -4.51 -5.41 -1.65
CA THR A 185 -4.62 -4.12 -0.96
C THR A 185 -3.96 -4.27 0.40
N LEU A 186 -3.04 -3.36 0.74
CA LEU A 186 -2.42 -3.31 2.06
C LEU A 186 -2.99 -2.14 2.85
N THR A 187 -3.39 -2.39 4.09
CA THR A 187 -3.83 -1.39 5.06
C THR A 187 -3.12 -1.60 6.39
N VAL A 188 -3.21 -0.63 7.27
CA VAL A 188 -2.76 -0.73 8.67
C VAL A 188 -3.98 -0.60 9.59
N GLU A 189 -3.95 -1.29 10.72
CA GLU A 189 -5.03 -1.26 11.70
C GLU A 189 -5.37 0.17 12.13
N GLY A 190 -6.68 0.50 12.12
CA GLY A 190 -7.21 1.82 12.46
C GLY A 190 -6.91 2.92 11.44
N ASP A 191 -6.52 2.58 10.20
CA ASP A 191 -6.18 3.54 9.13
C ASP A 191 -5.15 4.61 9.56
N ALA A 192 -4.23 4.21 10.45
CA ALA A 192 -3.21 5.09 11.02
C ALA A 192 -2.37 5.75 9.92
N LYS A 193 -2.14 7.07 10.04
CA LYS A 193 -1.27 7.83 9.13
C LYS A 193 0.13 8.01 9.71
N SER A 194 0.25 7.91 11.03
CA SER A 194 1.49 8.10 11.76
C SER A 194 1.67 7.07 12.87
N THR A 195 2.90 6.94 13.37
CA THR A 195 3.26 5.97 14.40
C THR A 195 4.44 6.48 15.22
N ASN A 196 4.57 5.99 16.45
CA ASN A 196 5.81 6.18 17.20
C ASN A 196 6.85 5.14 16.79
N VAL A 197 8.11 5.52 16.79
CA VAL A 197 9.22 4.55 16.77
C VAL A 197 9.19 3.75 18.08
N GLY A 198 9.24 2.43 17.98
CA GLY A 198 9.05 1.51 19.11
C GLY A 198 7.65 0.88 19.18
N ASP A 199 6.65 1.43 18.46
CA ASP A 199 5.33 0.81 18.36
C ASP A 199 5.40 -0.54 17.63
N THR A 200 4.43 -1.41 17.91
CA THR A 200 4.10 -2.55 17.06
C THR A 200 2.80 -2.24 16.33
N ARG A 201 2.79 -2.43 15.00
CA ARG A 201 1.61 -2.18 14.15
C ARG A 201 1.14 -3.44 13.47
N THR A 202 -0.18 -3.60 13.37
CA THR A 202 -0.82 -4.67 12.61
C THR A 202 -1.12 -4.18 11.20
N PHE A 203 -0.65 -4.94 10.21
CA PHE A 203 -0.91 -4.72 8.79
C PHE A 203 -1.85 -5.79 8.26
N HIS A 204 -2.67 -5.44 7.27
CA HIS A 204 -3.66 -6.32 6.65
C HIS A 204 -3.49 -6.30 5.13
N ALA A 205 -3.07 -7.45 4.57
CA ALA A 205 -2.99 -7.67 3.13
C ALA A 205 -4.24 -8.43 2.67
N ALA A 206 -5.15 -7.73 2.00
CA ALA A 206 -6.41 -8.29 1.55
C ALA A 206 -6.42 -8.55 0.05
N PHE A 207 -6.91 -9.72 -0.35
CA PHE A 207 -7.07 -10.11 -1.75
C PHE A 207 -8.21 -11.12 -1.90
N THR A 208 -8.65 -11.35 -3.15
CA THR A 208 -9.59 -12.44 -3.46
C THR A 208 -8.79 -13.65 -3.96
N ALA A 209 -9.00 -14.80 -3.31
CA ALA A 209 -8.34 -16.04 -3.74
C ALA A 209 -8.71 -16.38 -5.19
N PRO A 210 -7.74 -16.82 -6.01
CA PRO A 210 -8.04 -17.21 -7.39
C PRO A 210 -9.11 -18.31 -7.44
N ALA A 211 -10.00 -18.25 -8.42
CA ALA A 211 -10.98 -19.32 -8.65
C ALA A 211 -10.33 -20.61 -9.21
N GLY A 212 -9.19 -20.45 -9.91
CA GLY A 212 -8.37 -21.57 -10.39
C GLY A 212 -7.42 -22.10 -9.32
N ASP A 213 -6.72 -23.18 -9.63
CA ASP A 213 -5.66 -23.75 -8.79
C ASP A 213 -4.31 -23.17 -9.18
N PRO A 214 -3.74 -22.23 -8.44
CA PRO A 214 -2.37 -21.79 -8.68
C PRO A 214 -1.39 -22.90 -8.33
N GLY A 215 -0.26 -22.96 -9.03
CA GLY A 215 0.89 -23.77 -8.63
C GLY A 215 1.38 -23.30 -7.25
N THR A 216 1.65 -22.00 -7.12
CA THR A 216 1.95 -21.35 -5.85
C THR A 216 1.28 -19.98 -5.73
N LEU A 217 0.98 -19.57 -4.49
CA LEU A 217 0.56 -18.23 -4.12
C LEU A 217 1.37 -17.78 -2.92
N MET A 218 2.28 -16.84 -3.14
CA MET A 218 3.24 -16.37 -2.13
C MET A 218 3.02 -14.90 -1.81
N LEU A 219 2.99 -14.54 -0.52
CA LEU A 219 2.96 -13.15 -0.08
C LEU A 219 4.34 -12.78 0.48
N SER A 220 5.02 -11.84 -0.18
CA SER A 220 6.27 -11.26 0.31
C SER A 220 5.95 -10.00 1.11
N ILE A 221 6.44 -9.96 2.35
CA ILE A 221 6.35 -8.82 3.27
C ILE A 221 7.70 -8.14 3.28
N GLY A 222 7.75 -6.91 2.80
CA GLY A 222 8.94 -6.08 2.73
C GLY A 222 8.70 -4.68 3.24
N GLY A 223 9.70 -3.81 3.09
CA GLY A 223 9.57 -2.40 3.42
C GLY A 223 10.81 -1.81 4.08
N GLN A 224 10.64 -0.66 4.71
CA GLN A 224 11.69 0.06 5.45
C GLN A 224 11.18 0.39 6.86
N GLY A 225 12.08 0.47 7.83
CA GLY A 225 11.74 0.82 9.20
C GLY A 225 10.88 -0.20 9.92
N LEU A 226 10.80 -1.43 9.42
CA LEU A 226 10.06 -2.53 10.02
C LEU A 226 11.01 -3.53 10.69
N GLY A 227 10.60 -4.00 11.84
CA GLY A 227 11.21 -5.17 12.48
C GLY A 227 10.85 -6.48 11.75
N THR A 228 11.53 -7.56 12.12
CA THR A 228 11.30 -8.89 11.53
C THR A 228 9.89 -9.39 11.82
N VAL A 229 9.20 -9.83 10.78
CA VAL A 229 7.92 -10.53 10.87
C VAL A 229 8.19 -12.04 10.81
N SER A 230 7.79 -12.79 11.83
CA SER A 230 8.02 -14.23 11.92
C SER A 230 6.75 -15.06 11.65
N THR A 231 5.60 -14.47 11.85
CA THR A 231 4.29 -15.14 11.66
C THR A 231 3.29 -14.19 11.02
N ALA A 232 2.36 -14.75 10.26
CA ALA A 232 1.19 -14.08 9.72
C ALA A 232 -0.05 -14.95 9.94
N THR A 233 -1.23 -14.32 10.02
CA THR A 233 -2.51 -15.01 10.16
C THR A 233 -3.34 -14.77 8.92
N ALA A 234 -3.66 -15.83 8.18
CA ALA A 234 -4.60 -15.79 7.08
C ALA A 234 -6.02 -16.07 7.57
N THR A 235 -6.99 -15.26 7.18
CA THR A 235 -8.39 -15.34 7.59
C THR A 235 -9.33 -15.31 6.38
N CYS A 236 -10.32 -16.21 6.36
CA CYS A 236 -11.38 -16.22 5.37
C CYS A 236 -12.74 -16.54 6.04
N GLY A 237 -13.54 -15.52 6.36
CA GLY A 237 -14.73 -15.69 7.19
C GLY A 237 -14.37 -16.11 8.61
N SER A 238 -14.83 -17.29 9.04
CA SER A 238 -14.48 -17.88 10.34
C SER A 238 -13.20 -18.72 10.33
N ASP A 239 -12.70 -19.07 9.14
CA ASP A 239 -11.54 -19.94 9.02
C ASP A 239 -10.25 -19.13 9.15
N THR A 240 -9.35 -19.59 10.01
CA THR A 240 -8.07 -18.93 10.28
C THR A 240 -6.92 -19.92 10.23
N ALA A 241 -5.75 -19.46 9.77
CA ALA A 241 -4.51 -20.23 9.79
C ALA A 241 -3.34 -19.32 10.17
N THR A 242 -2.56 -19.74 11.17
CA THR A 242 -1.28 -19.10 11.48
C THR A 242 -0.19 -19.71 10.61
N LEU A 243 0.51 -18.86 9.87
CA LEU A 243 1.52 -19.24 8.88
C LEU A 243 2.88 -18.68 9.29
N THR A 244 3.91 -19.46 9.04
CA THR A 244 5.29 -19.03 9.28
C THR A 244 5.74 -18.09 8.14
N VAL A 245 6.40 -17.00 8.51
CA VAL A 245 7.07 -16.10 7.57
C VAL A 245 8.54 -16.54 7.49
N SER A 246 8.97 -17.01 6.34
CA SER A 246 10.34 -17.44 6.08
C SER A 246 10.98 -16.49 5.07
N ASN A 247 12.09 -15.85 5.44
CA ASN A 247 12.77 -14.84 4.60
C ASN A 247 11.82 -13.76 4.07
N GLY A 248 10.90 -13.29 4.93
CA GLY A 248 9.92 -12.28 4.55
C GLY A 248 8.77 -12.80 3.67
N THR A 249 8.63 -14.10 3.47
CA THR A 249 7.62 -14.68 2.57
C THR A 249 6.70 -15.66 3.29
N VAL A 250 5.41 -15.61 2.95
CA VAL A 250 4.35 -16.50 3.45
C VAL A 250 3.82 -17.34 2.30
N ASP A 251 3.73 -18.65 2.46
CA ASP A 251 3.06 -19.54 1.51
C ASP A 251 1.55 -19.61 1.82
N LEU A 252 0.75 -19.06 0.91
CA LEU A 252 -0.71 -19.01 0.98
C LEU A 252 -1.37 -20.06 0.07
N THR A 253 -0.59 -20.89 -0.62
CA THR A 253 -1.06 -21.78 -1.70
C THR A 253 -2.20 -22.69 -1.25
N GLN A 254 -2.03 -23.38 -0.14
CA GLN A 254 -3.05 -24.34 0.34
C GLN A 254 -4.28 -23.62 0.89
N PHE A 255 -4.07 -22.52 1.62
CA PHE A 255 -5.17 -21.75 2.19
C PHE A 255 -6.04 -21.13 1.08
N ALA A 256 -5.43 -20.56 0.05
CA ALA A 256 -6.14 -20.00 -1.09
C ALA A 256 -6.90 -21.08 -1.90
N LYS A 257 -6.31 -22.27 -2.10
CA LYS A 257 -6.98 -23.40 -2.77
C LYS A 257 -8.23 -23.86 -2.02
N ALA A 258 -8.21 -23.83 -0.69
CA ALA A 258 -9.39 -24.16 0.11
C ALA A 258 -10.49 -23.08 0.09
N HIS A 259 -10.15 -21.83 -0.28
CA HIS A 259 -11.04 -20.66 -0.23
C HIS A 259 -11.22 -19.95 -1.58
N LYS A 260 -11.26 -20.70 -2.68
CA LYS A 260 -11.37 -20.20 -4.05
C LYS A 260 -12.49 -19.15 -4.21
N GLY A 261 -12.17 -18.02 -4.86
CA GLY A 261 -13.10 -16.94 -5.13
C GLY A 261 -13.55 -16.15 -3.90
N ARG A 262 -13.01 -16.44 -2.71
CA ARG A 262 -13.38 -15.76 -1.47
C ARG A 262 -12.31 -14.73 -1.09
N LYS A 263 -12.75 -13.69 -0.37
CA LYS A 263 -11.83 -12.70 0.18
C LYS A 263 -11.01 -13.30 1.31
N ILE A 264 -9.70 -13.15 1.24
CA ILE A 264 -8.72 -13.52 2.27
C ILE A 264 -8.09 -12.25 2.81
N ASP A 265 -7.94 -12.17 4.12
CA ASP A 265 -7.14 -11.18 4.82
C ASP A 265 -5.94 -11.86 5.47
N VAL A 266 -4.75 -11.32 5.23
CA VAL A 266 -3.52 -11.78 5.87
C VAL A 266 -3.00 -10.68 6.77
N SER A 267 -3.12 -10.88 8.08
CA SER A 267 -2.62 -9.95 9.08
C SER A 267 -1.24 -10.35 9.59
N TYR A 268 -0.40 -9.36 9.85
CA TYR A 268 0.92 -9.53 10.47
C TYR A 268 1.30 -8.34 11.31
N ASN A 269 2.09 -8.58 12.35
CA ASN A 269 2.59 -7.56 13.26
C ASN A 269 4.05 -7.23 12.94
N ALA A 270 4.38 -5.96 12.85
CA ALA A 270 5.75 -5.49 12.69
C ALA A 270 6.06 -4.36 13.68
N GLY A 271 7.20 -4.45 14.35
CA GLY A 271 7.76 -3.36 15.16
C GLY A 271 8.25 -2.23 14.28
N ILE A 272 8.07 -1.00 14.71
CA ILE A 272 8.57 0.20 14.02
C ILE A 272 9.94 0.54 14.59
N SER A 273 11.00 0.43 13.79
CA SER A 273 12.40 0.52 14.24
C SER A 273 13.17 1.74 13.74
N GLN A 274 12.61 2.52 12.79
CA GLN A 274 13.31 3.64 12.19
C GLN A 274 12.55 4.95 12.45
N SER A 275 13.31 6.02 12.76
CA SER A 275 12.80 7.38 12.73
C SER A 275 13.34 8.10 11.51
N GLY A 276 12.47 8.79 10.79
CA GLY A 276 12.86 9.66 9.69
C GLY A 276 12.76 11.13 10.06
N PRO A 277 13.25 12.05 9.21
CA PRO A 277 12.99 13.48 9.37
C PRO A 277 11.49 13.77 9.33
N THR A 278 11.08 14.91 9.87
CA THR A 278 9.65 15.33 9.87
C THR A 278 9.04 15.21 8.47
N GLY A 279 7.88 14.57 8.38
CA GLY A 279 7.18 14.34 7.12
C GLY A 279 7.74 13.20 6.27
N SER A 280 8.74 12.45 6.78
CA SER A 280 9.25 11.24 6.13
C SER A 280 8.62 9.98 6.69
N ASP A 281 8.74 8.87 5.95
CA ASP A 281 8.26 7.57 6.38
C ASP A 281 9.04 7.10 7.62
N ALA A 282 8.36 6.92 8.77
CA ALA A 282 8.92 6.18 9.91
C ALA A 282 9.03 4.71 9.55
N ALA A 283 8.02 4.23 8.84
CA ALA A 283 7.96 2.90 8.29
C ALA A 283 7.19 2.89 6.99
N ARG A 284 7.60 2.02 6.08
CA ARG A 284 6.88 1.66 4.87
C ARG A 284 6.75 0.14 4.84
N SER A 285 5.54 -0.35 4.68
CA SER A 285 5.29 -1.78 4.46
C SER A 285 4.82 -2.00 3.02
N ASP A 286 5.44 -2.98 2.35
CA ASP A 286 5.08 -3.46 1.03
C ASP A 286 4.65 -4.92 1.15
N ALA A 287 3.43 -5.24 0.72
CA ALA A 287 2.94 -6.61 0.61
C ALA A 287 2.83 -6.97 -0.87
N THR A 288 3.72 -7.84 -1.35
CA THR A 288 3.74 -8.27 -2.75
C THR A 288 3.20 -9.69 -2.85
N LEU A 289 2.04 -9.83 -3.45
CA LEU A 289 1.42 -11.13 -3.74
C LEU A 289 1.89 -11.62 -5.10
N THR A 290 2.48 -12.82 -5.12
CA THR A 290 2.99 -13.48 -6.32
C THR A 290 2.21 -14.76 -6.55
N VAL A 291 1.58 -14.87 -7.72
CA VAL A 291 0.93 -16.10 -8.17
C VAL A 291 1.74 -16.75 -9.30
N ASP A 292 2.04 -18.02 -9.15
CA ASP A 292 2.59 -18.88 -10.22
C ASP A 292 1.56 -19.94 -10.58
N TRP A 293 1.20 -20.00 -11.84
CA TRP A 293 0.19 -20.93 -12.34
C TRP A 293 0.77 -22.29 -12.77
N GLY A 294 2.05 -22.54 -12.50
CA GLY A 294 2.72 -23.80 -12.79
C GLY A 294 3.27 -23.94 -14.21
N ASP A 295 3.08 -22.94 -15.04
CA ASP A 295 3.50 -22.93 -16.45
C ASP A 295 4.65 -21.94 -16.73
N GLY A 296 5.37 -21.51 -15.69
CA GLY A 296 6.36 -20.42 -15.76
C GLY A 296 5.72 -19.06 -15.97
N ILE A 297 4.41 -18.94 -15.72
CA ILE A 297 3.66 -17.68 -15.75
C ILE A 297 3.51 -17.22 -14.33
N THR A 298 4.29 -16.21 -13.98
CA THR A 298 4.28 -15.60 -12.66
C THR A 298 3.76 -14.16 -12.76
N LYS A 299 2.84 -13.78 -11.91
CA LYS A 299 2.29 -12.42 -11.79
C LYS A 299 2.40 -11.93 -10.38
N THR A 300 2.68 -10.64 -10.25
CA THR A 300 2.82 -9.96 -8.97
C THR A 300 1.85 -8.78 -8.86
N SER A 301 1.39 -8.54 -7.64
CA SER A 301 0.66 -7.33 -7.28
C SER A 301 1.20 -6.83 -5.95
N THR A 302 1.37 -5.52 -5.78
CA THR A 302 1.94 -4.95 -4.56
C THR A 302 1.00 -3.90 -3.99
N GLY A 303 0.67 -4.06 -2.72
CA GLY A 303 0.06 -3.03 -1.88
C GLY A 303 1.12 -2.37 -1.01
N THR A 304 1.01 -1.06 -0.79
CA THR A 304 1.96 -0.30 0.03
C THR A 304 1.22 0.53 1.07
N VAL A 305 1.73 0.55 2.31
CA VAL A 305 1.32 1.46 3.38
C VAL A 305 2.53 2.22 3.88
N ARG A 306 2.34 3.52 4.14
CA ARG A 306 3.35 4.39 4.74
C ARG A 306 2.82 4.94 6.05
N LEU A 307 3.68 4.95 7.06
CA LEU A 307 3.43 5.54 8.36
C LEU A 307 4.45 6.64 8.60
N LEU A 308 3.99 7.84 8.89
CA LEU A 308 4.85 8.98 9.17
C LEU A 308 5.28 8.98 10.64
N SER A 309 6.41 9.61 10.94
CA SER A 309 6.77 10.03 12.28
C SER A 309 7.24 11.47 12.26
N PHE A 310 7.13 12.12 13.40
CA PHE A 310 7.37 13.54 13.56
C PHE A 310 8.36 13.82 14.66
N ARG A 311 8.74 15.08 14.77
CA ARG A 311 9.69 15.58 15.76
C ARG A 311 9.37 17.00 16.18
N PHE A 312 9.78 17.36 17.37
CA PHE A 312 9.83 18.73 17.85
C PHE A 312 10.98 18.90 18.84
N GLY A 313 11.37 20.13 19.07
CA GLY A 313 12.39 20.49 20.04
C GLY A 313 11.88 21.30 21.20
N LEU A 314 12.66 21.34 22.28
CA LEU A 314 12.53 22.32 23.35
C LEU A 314 13.86 23.02 23.52
N ASP A 315 13.84 24.33 23.67
CA ASP A 315 14.97 25.20 23.97
C ASP A 315 14.69 25.92 25.29
N LYS A 316 15.48 25.61 26.29
CA LYS A 316 15.34 26.17 27.64
C LYS A 316 16.26 27.35 27.84
N VAL A 317 15.67 28.56 28.08
CA VAL A 317 16.40 29.81 28.16
C VAL A 317 16.02 30.65 29.39
N SER A 318 16.85 31.63 29.70
CA SER A 318 16.55 32.63 30.70
C SER A 318 15.52 33.65 30.20
N ALA A 319 14.56 34.03 31.03
CA ALA A 319 13.60 35.08 30.70
C ALA A 319 14.25 36.49 30.62
N GLY A 320 15.37 36.69 31.29
CA GLY A 320 16.13 37.94 31.24
C GLY A 320 17.04 38.09 30.03
N ASP A 321 17.49 36.96 29.49
CA ASP A 321 18.34 36.89 28.30
C ASP A 321 18.09 35.57 27.54
N THR A 322 17.34 35.61 26.44
CA THR A 322 16.96 34.45 25.66
C THR A 322 18.12 33.83 24.87
N THR A 323 19.30 34.42 24.90
CA THR A 323 20.54 33.82 24.37
C THR A 323 21.27 32.94 25.40
N GLN A 324 20.85 33.04 26.67
CA GLN A 324 21.35 32.22 27.75
C GLN A 324 20.55 30.92 27.83
N HIS A 325 21.13 29.84 27.31
CA HIS A 325 20.58 28.49 27.44
C HIS A 325 20.77 27.93 28.85
N LEU A 326 19.81 27.12 29.30
CA LEU A 326 19.74 26.65 30.69
C LEU A 326 19.88 25.13 30.76
N SER A 327 20.95 24.67 31.40
CA SER A 327 21.18 23.27 31.75
C SER A 327 20.41 22.88 33.00
N GLY A 328 20.07 21.59 33.14
CA GLY A 328 19.46 21.02 34.34
C GLY A 328 17.95 21.23 34.49
N ALA A 329 17.26 21.77 33.50
CA ALA A 329 15.79 21.79 33.48
C ALA A 329 15.23 20.41 33.20
N GLY A 330 14.37 19.89 34.09
CA GLY A 330 13.73 18.57 33.92
C GLY A 330 12.31 18.71 33.40
N PHE A 331 11.95 17.89 32.43
CA PHE A 331 10.62 17.83 31.83
C PHE A 331 10.09 16.40 31.78
N LYS A 332 8.80 16.24 32.09
CA LYS A 332 8.05 15.03 31.78
C LYS A 332 7.04 15.33 30.67
N VAL A 333 6.85 14.37 29.78
CA VAL A 333 6.04 14.54 28.57
C VAL A 333 4.91 13.51 28.52
N GLN A 334 3.68 13.97 28.42
CA GLN A 334 2.49 13.14 28.21
C GLN A 334 2.04 13.28 26.76
N GLY A 335 2.03 12.17 26.03
CA GLY A 335 1.53 12.09 24.67
C GLY A 335 0.17 11.40 24.57
N PRO A 336 -0.31 11.14 23.35
CA PRO A 336 -1.61 10.48 23.13
C PRO A 336 -1.71 9.08 23.72
N ASP A 337 -0.60 8.35 23.84
CA ASP A 337 -0.56 6.98 24.32
C ASP A 337 -0.18 6.88 25.82
N GLY A 338 0.09 7.98 26.46
CA GLY A 338 0.50 8.09 27.85
C GLY A 338 1.78 8.89 28.06
N TRP A 339 2.41 8.71 29.21
CA TRP A 339 3.65 9.40 29.55
C TRP A 339 4.85 8.77 28.85
N LEU A 340 5.66 9.57 28.18
CA LEU A 340 6.82 9.10 27.43
C LEU A 340 7.86 8.47 28.35
N VAL A 341 8.30 7.28 27.96
CA VAL A 341 9.43 6.57 28.57
C VAL A 341 10.45 6.31 27.47
N LYS A 342 11.69 6.79 27.69
CA LYS A 342 12.79 6.59 26.73
C LYS A 342 13.21 5.11 26.72
N GLY A 343 12.94 4.42 25.63
CA GLY A 343 13.40 3.05 25.36
C GLY A 343 14.76 3.00 24.66
N GLY A 344 15.30 1.80 24.47
CA GLY A 344 16.58 1.62 23.76
C GLY A 344 16.50 1.94 22.27
N THR A 345 15.40 1.59 21.61
CA THR A 345 15.21 1.74 20.15
C THR A 345 14.03 2.61 19.76
N GLY A 346 13.35 3.24 20.74
CA GLY A 346 12.16 4.04 20.49
C GLY A 346 11.44 4.41 21.77
N TRP A 347 10.14 4.67 21.66
CA TRP A 347 9.30 5.09 22.76
C TRP A 347 8.52 3.92 23.35
N THR A 348 8.36 3.95 24.68
CA THR A 348 7.34 3.21 25.42
C THR A 348 6.54 4.20 26.25
N PHE A 349 5.40 3.75 26.80
CA PHE A 349 4.47 4.68 27.46
C PHE A 349 4.06 4.14 28.83
N SER A 350 4.08 5.03 29.83
CA SER A 350 3.54 4.77 31.16
C SER A 350 2.13 5.36 31.27
N LYS A 351 1.25 4.68 31.99
CA LYS A 351 -0.08 5.22 32.34
C LYS A 351 0.02 6.38 33.34
N ASP A 352 1.02 6.29 34.22
CA ASP A 352 1.21 7.20 35.34
C ASP A 352 2.45 8.08 35.16
N GLU A 353 2.39 9.33 35.61
CA GLU A 353 3.50 10.29 35.57
C GLU A 353 4.74 9.81 36.32
N SER A 354 4.56 8.99 37.37
CA SER A 354 5.67 8.42 38.15
C SER A 354 6.55 7.48 37.33
N GLY A 355 6.00 6.82 36.31
CA GLY A 355 6.73 5.96 35.39
C GLY A 355 7.36 6.69 34.20
N ALA A 356 7.09 7.99 34.03
CA ALA A 356 7.64 8.79 32.95
C ALA A 356 9.14 9.01 33.07
N THR A 357 9.84 9.04 31.93
CA THR A 357 11.21 9.56 31.91
C THR A 357 11.21 11.06 32.14
N GLU A 358 12.06 11.54 33.06
CA GLU A 358 12.39 12.95 33.17
C GLU A 358 13.52 13.28 32.19
N PHE A 359 13.23 14.15 31.21
CA PHE A 359 14.19 14.61 30.21
C PHE A 359 14.85 15.88 30.74
N THR A 360 16.18 15.85 30.89
CA THR A 360 16.93 16.97 31.47
C THR A 360 17.74 17.68 30.40
N THR A 361 17.66 19.01 30.34
CA THR A 361 18.45 19.82 29.39
C THR A 361 19.94 19.76 29.69
N GLY A 362 20.73 19.64 28.63
CA GLY A 362 22.20 19.77 28.69
C GLY A 362 22.65 21.23 28.70
N ASP A 363 23.97 21.43 28.55
CA ASP A 363 24.60 22.77 28.54
C ASP A 363 24.10 23.67 27.39
N ASP A 364 23.59 23.04 26.32
CA ASP A 364 22.96 23.69 25.18
C ASP A 364 21.49 24.08 25.42
N GLY A 365 20.90 23.69 26.57
CA GLY A 365 19.50 23.94 26.91
C GLY A 365 18.49 23.16 26.10
N LEU A 366 18.91 22.22 25.24
CA LEU A 366 18.06 21.61 24.25
C LEU A 366 17.54 20.22 24.67
N LEU A 367 16.28 19.93 24.29
CA LEU A 367 15.72 18.59 24.29
C LEU A 367 15.17 18.28 22.89
N LYS A 368 15.41 17.07 22.39
CA LYS A 368 14.97 16.58 21.09
C LYS A 368 14.01 15.41 21.25
N PHE A 369 12.83 15.51 20.64
CA PHE A 369 11.81 14.48 20.62
C PHE A 369 11.56 14.09 19.17
N GLU A 370 12.01 12.89 18.79
CA GLU A 370 11.94 12.36 17.42
C GLU A 370 11.18 11.03 17.39
N GLY A 371 10.65 10.68 16.23
CA GLY A 371 9.97 9.40 16.05
C GLY A 371 8.63 9.32 16.78
N LEU A 372 7.90 10.42 16.82
CA LEU A 372 6.59 10.55 17.47
C LEU A 372 5.45 10.54 16.45
N LYS A 373 4.30 9.97 16.79
CA LYS A 373 3.08 10.07 15.98
C LYS A 373 2.43 11.45 16.10
N ALA A 374 1.49 11.75 15.20
CA ALA A 374 0.61 12.91 15.33
C ALA A 374 -0.19 12.84 16.64
N GLY A 375 -0.46 14.00 17.21
CA GLY A 375 -1.20 14.15 18.46
C GLY A 375 -0.72 15.32 19.31
N THR A 376 -1.29 15.47 20.49
CA THR A 376 -0.92 16.53 21.43
C THR A 376 -0.02 15.98 22.52
N TYR A 377 1.10 16.65 22.72
CA TYR A 377 2.10 16.34 23.73
C TYR A 377 2.09 17.46 24.75
N THR A 378 1.85 17.13 26.02
CA THR A 378 1.92 18.06 27.15
C THR A 378 3.26 17.90 27.84
N LEU A 379 4.03 18.98 27.91
CA LEU A 379 5.31 19.04 28.60
C LEU A 379 5.15 19.78 29.91
N LYS A 380 5.53 19.15 31.01
CA LYS A 380 5.54 19.75 32.35
C LYS A 380 6.99 19.91 32.82
N GLU A 381 7.37 21.14 33.23
CA GLU A 381 8.62 21.33 33.93
C GLU A 381 8.53 20.74 35.35
N THR A 382 9.38 19.78 35.66
CA THR A 382 9.45 19.11 36.95
C THR A 382 10.59 19.64 37.81
N THR A 383 11.76 19.84 37.15
CA THR A 383 12.97 20.38 37.79
C THR A 383 13.34 21.72 37.17
N VAL A 384 13.53 22.72 37.99
CA VAL A 384 13.95 24.06 37.57
C VAL A 384 15.46 24.17 37.66
N PRO A 385 16.14 24.81 36.69
CA PRO A 385 17.59 25.05 36.74
C PRO A 385 18.02 25.84 38.00
N ASP A 386 19.26 25.59 38.45
CA ASP A 386 19.83 26.32 39.60
C ASP A 386 19.84 27.83 39.36
N GLY A 387 19.49 28.59 40.39
CA GLY A 387 19.42 30.04 40.33
C GLY A 387 18.13 30.63 39.74
N PHE A 388 17.18 29.80 39.35
CA PHE A 388 15.85 30.22 38.87
C PHE A 388 14.73 29.88 39.85
N TRP A 389 13.59 30.55 39.72
CA TRP A 389 12.50 30.42 40.67
C TRP A 389 11.60 29.23 40.36
N SER A 390 11.40 28.37 41.35
CA SER A 390 10.57 27.16 41.25
C SER A 390 9.05 27.41 41.29
N ILE A 391 8.65 28.66 41.54
CA ILE A 391 7.22 29.07 41.57
C ILE A 391 6.61 29.22 40.16
N ALA A 392 7.45 29.36 39.13
CA ALA A 392 7.05 29.49 37.73
C ALA A 392 7.58 28.31 36.94
N LYS A 393 6.86 27.17 36.99
CA LYS A 393 7.13 25.96 36.22
C LYS A 393 6.18 25.91 35.02
N PRO A 394 6.62 26.32 33.85
CA PRO A 394 5.71 26.34 32.69
C PRO A 394 5.26 24.94 32.28
N THR A 395 3.98 24.82 31.99
CA THR A 395 3.37 23.71 31.29
C THR A 395 3.00 24.20 29.90
N LEU A 396 3.30 23.38 28.89
CA LEU A 396 3.01 23.71 27.49
C LEU A 396 2.49 22.50 26.74
N THR A 397 1.87 22.75 25.58
CA THR A 397 1.49 21.72 24.64
C THR A 397 2.17 21.92 23.31
N VAL A 398 2.55 20.80 22.67
CA VAL A 398 2.95 20.72 21.27
C VAL A 398 1.95 19.82 20.56
N SER A 399 1.15 20.39 19.66
CA SER A 399 0.17 19.64 18.88
C SER A 399 0.73 19.42 17.48
N ILE A 400 0.85 18.16 17.09
CA ILE A 400 1.35 17.72 15.78
C ILE A 400 0.17 17.13 14.99
N SER A 401 -0.10 17.67 13.82
CA SER A 401 -1.11 17.18 12.89
C SER A 401 -0.56 16.06 12.00
N ASP A 402 -1.45 15.35 11.28
CA ASP A 402 -1.07 14.24 10.39
C ASP A 402 -0.20 14.67 9.19
N ASP A 403 -0.18 15.96 8.86
CA ASP A 403 0.71 16.52 7.83
C ASP A 403 2.09 16.96 8.40
N GLY A 404 2.31 16.80 9.72
CA GLY A 404 3.55 17.16 10.41
C GLY A 404 3.62 18.61 10.88
N THR A 405 2.57 19.40 10.66
CA THR A 405 2.52 20.77 11.21
C THR A 405 2.46 20.70 12.73
N ALA A 406 3.40 21.35 13.41
CA ALA A 406 3.47 21.41 14.85
C ALA A 406 3.16 22.82 15.37
N VAL A 407 2.34 22.90 16.42
CA VAL A 407 1.93 24.15 17.06
C VAL A 407 2.22 24.08 18.55
N VAL A 408 2.94 25.09 19.06
CA VAL A 408 3.31 25.23 20.50
C VAL A 408 2.36 26.21 21.18
N LYS A 409 1.86 25.83 22.36
CA LYS A 409 1.05 26.72 23.23
C LYS A 409 1.48 26.58 24.69
N GLY A 410 1.72 27.68 25.37
CA GLY A 410 1.80 27.70 26.84
C GLY A 410 0.42 27.43 27.44
N VAL A 411 0.37 26.62 28.49
CA VAL A 411 -0.84 26.30 29.25
C VAL A 411 -0.86 27.12 30.53
N ASP A 412 0.11 26.84 31.41
CA ASP A 412 0.35 27.67 32.61
C ASP A 412 1.47 28.64 32.24
N GLU A 413 1.38 29.91 32.61
CA GLU A 413 2.37 30.94 32.27
C GLU A 413 2.64 31.06 30.76
N PRO A 414 1.63 31.33 29.92
CA PRO A 414 1.75 31.26 28.44
C PRO A 414 2.80 32.25 27.89
N ASN A 415 3.11 33.35 28.61
CA ASN A 415 4.13 34.32 28.21
C ASN A 415 5.58 33.80 28.41
N LEU A 416 5.77 32.67 29.09
CA LEU A 416 7.05 32.03 29.27
C LEU A 416 7.32 30.96 28.17
N THR A 417 6.39 30.77 27.25
CA THR A 417 6.50 29.82 26.16
C THR A 417 6.31 30.53 24.82
N GLN A 418 7.22 30.25 23.87
CA GLN A 418 7.15 30.80 22.51
C GLN A 418 7.49 29.70 21.51
N GLN A 419 6.78 29.67 20.38
CA GLN A 419 7.18 28.84 19.24
C GLN A 419 8.26 29.55 18.44
N VAL A 420 9.34 28.84 18.13
CA VAL A 420 10.42 29.31 17.25
C VAL A 420 10.76 28.23 16.23
N ILE A 421 11.47 28.61 15.18
CA ILE A 421 12.09 27.65 14.25
C ILE A 421 13.49 27.37 14.75
N GLY A 422 13.83 26.13 14.92
CA GLY A 422 15.13 25.68 15.38
C GLY A 422 16.25 25.99 14.39
N THR A 423 17.44 26.06 14.90
CA THR A 423 18.68 26.25 14.13
C THR A 423 19.73 25.19 14.55
N GLY A 424 20.84 25.12 13.83
CA GLY A 424 21.89 24.14 14.13
C GLY A 424 21.39 22.71 14.06
N ASP A 425 21.56 21.95 15.12
CA ASP A 425 21.15 20.53 15.20
C ASP A 425 19.63 20.31 15.11
N MET A 426 18.85 21.39 15.29
CA MET A 426 17.39 21.38 15.13
C MET A 426 16.92 22.28 13.98
N ASP A 427 17.78 22.47 12.96
CA ASP A 427 17.42 23.33 11.82
C ASP A 427 16.10 22.90 11.17
N GLY A 428 15.18 23.86 11.00
CA GLY A 428 13.85 23.66 10.45
C GLY A 428 12.85 22.95 11.38
N TRP A 429 13.21 22.62 12.63
CA TRP A 429 12.24 22.03 13.57
C TRP A 429 11.33 23.10 14.17
N THR A 430 10.12 22.70 14.53
CA THR A 430 9.30 23.45 15.46
C THR A 430 9.88 23.26 16.85
N VAL A 431 10.27 24.35 17.50
CA VAL A 431 10.89 24.34 18.83
C VAL A 431 10.03 25.16 19.81
N ALA A 432 9.77 24.57 20.95
CA ALA A 432 9.22 25.27 22.09
C ALA A 432 10.33 25.97 22.88
N GLN A 433 10.48 27.28 22.72
CA GLN A 433 11.37 28.05 23.58
C GLN A 433 10.67 28.34 24.91
N VAL A 434 11.24 27.84 26.00
CA VAL A 434 10.66 27.87 27.35
C VAL A 434 11.58 28.64 28.27
N ARG A 435 11.03 29.67 28.93
CA ARG A 435 11.78 30.61 29.74
C ARG A 435 11.63 30.33 31.23
N ASN A 436 12.71 30.42 32.02
CA ASN A 436 12.63 30.51 33.48
C ASN A 436 12.98 31.91 33.94
N VAL A 437 12.38 32.31 35.08
CA VAL A 437 12.56 33.60 35.68
C VAL A 437 13.43 33.52 36.93
N ASN A 438 14.30 34.51 37.15
CA ASN A 438 15.12 34.67 38.36
C ASN A 438 14.97 36.07 39.00
N GLY A 439 14.01 36.88 38.55
CA GLY A 439 13.72 38.18 39.07
C GLY A 439 12.28 38.60 38.85
N VAL A 440 11.74 39.44 39.76
CA VAL A 440 10.32 39.93 39.71
C VAL A 440 10.00 40.68 38.41
N SER A 441 10.98 41.39 37.83
CA SER A 441 10.81 42.15 36.59
C SER A 441 10.61 41.25 35.34
N GLN A 442 10.89 39.95 35.44
CA GLN A 442 10.76 38.97 34.38
C GLN A 442 9.44 38.19 34.44
N LEU A 443 8.67 38.37 35.54
CA LEU A 443 7.34 37.77 35.65
C LEU A 443 6.43 38.37 34.58
N PRO A 444 5.59 37.56 33.93
CA PRO A 444 4.61 38.07 32.98
C PRO A 444 3.71 39.11 33.62
N SER A 445 3.65 40.28 33.03
CA SER A 445 2.68 41.31 33.42
C SER A 445 1.29 40.91 32.89
N THR A 446 0.67 39.94 33.56
CA THR A 446 -0.70 39.56 33.26
C THR A 446 -1.61 40.64 33.86
N GLY A 447 -2.25 41.44 33.04
CA GLY A 447 -3.33 42.39 33.46
C GLY A 447 -4.57 41.64 33.95
N GLY A 448 -4.40 40.76 34.94
CA GLY A 448 -5.41 39.89 35.53
C GLY A 448 -5.06 39.62 36.99
N VAL A 449 -5.49 38.52 37.53
CA VAL A 449 -5.41 38.10 38.93
C VAL A 449 -4.00 38.19 39.56
N GLY A 450 -2.93 38.01 38.74
CA GLY A 450 -1.54 38.05 39.23
C GLY A 450 -1.07 39.41 39.70
N THR A 451 -1.40 40.51 39.02
CA THR A 451 -1.09 41.87 39.47
C THR A 451 -1.89 42.25 40.72
N ALA A 452 -3.13 41.77 40.84
CA ALA A 452 -3.93 41.98 42.03
C ALA A 452 -3.34 41.28 43.27
N LEU A 453 -2.79 40.04 43.11
CA LEU A 453 -2.15 39.30 44.21
C LEU A 453 -0.81 39.92 44.63
N THR A 454 0.05 40.34 43.68
CA THR A 454 1.33 40.99 43.99
C THR A 454 1.15 42.37 44.62
N VAL A 455 0.20 43.16 44.14
CA VAL A 455 -0.17 44.44 44.77
C VAL A 455 -0.81 44.20 46.14
N ALA A 456 -1.67 43.23 46.32
CA ALA A 456 -2.26 42.88 47.61
C ALA A 456 -1.22 42.38 48.62
N ALA A 457 -0.24 41.57 48.21
CA ALA A 457 0.86 41.12 49.05
C ALA A 457 1.81 42.27 49.44
N ALA A 458 2.14 43.16 48.50
CA ALA A 458 2.95 44.36 48.78
C ALA A 458 2.23 45.34 49.71
N LEU A 459 0.93 45.56 49.54
CA LEU A 459 0.11 46.41 50.43
C LEU A 459 -0.03 45.77 51.79
N SER A 460 -0.17 44.48 51.93
CA SER A 460 -0.25 43.76 53.21
C SER A 460 1.10 43.85 53.97
N ALA A 461 2.22 43.67 53.31
CA ALA A 461 3.55 43.81 53.89
C ALA A 461 3.82 45.27 54.36
N ALA A 462 3.41 46.26 53.58
CA ALA A 462 3.53 47.67 53.93
C ALA A 462 2.62 48.04 55.16
N ALA A 463 1.42 47.48 55.23
CA ALA A 463 0.52 47.67 56.34
C ALA A 463 1.06 47.06 57.64
N VAL A 464 1.66 45.86 57.58
CA VAL A 464 2.30 45.23 58.74
C VAL A 464 3.53 46.01 59.21
N LEU A 465 4.38 46.50 58.29
CA LEU A 465 5.52 47.35 58.64
C LEU A 465 5.10 48.67 59.24
N LEU A 466 4.01 49.28 58.76
CA LEU A 466 3.46 50.51 59.32
C LEU A 466 2.89 50.29 60.74
N ALA A 467 2.16 49.19 60.94
CA ALA A 467 1.63 48.82 62.26
C ALA A 467 2.76 48.56 63.26
N LEU A 468 3.80 47.84 62.87
CA LEU A 468 5.00 47.59 63.67
C LEU A 468 5.73 48.95 64.06
N SER A 469 5.82 49.87 63.10
CA SER A 469 6.47 51.16 63.33
C SER A 469 5.68 52.03 64.26
N ILE A 470 4.36 51.95 64.23
CA ILE A 470 3.48 52.68 65.17
C ILE A 470 3.59 52.13 66.59
N GLU A 471 3.63 50.74 66.68
CA GLU A 471 3.76 50.06 67.96
C GLU A 471 5.11 50.35 68.64
N LEU A 472 6.19 50.29 67.85
CA LEU A 472 7.51 50.66 68.31
C LEU A 472 7.63 52.13 68.80
N ARG A 473 6.96 53.08 68.14
CA ARG A 473 6.88 54.44 68.54
C ARG A 473 6.10 54.60 69.85
N ARG A 474 5.01 53.80 70.06
CA ARG A 474 4.27 53.76 71.31
C ARG A 474 5.05 53.24 72.52
N LEU A 475 5.90 52.24 72.25
CA LEU A 475 6.78 51.67 73.27
C LEU A 475 7.97 52.54 73.62
N SER A 476 8.45 53.39 72.71
CA SER A 476 9.56 54.33 72.96
C SER A 476 9.07 55.67 73.59
N ALA A 477 7.75 55.85 73.69
CA ALA A 477 7.15 57.04 74.33
C ALA A 477 6.61 56.77 75.75
N ARG A 478 6.85 55.57 76.30
CA ARG A 478 6.65 55.18 77.69
C ARG A 478 8.00 55.02 78.38
#